data_805f1e4eaabf2734a76f7ff926a86bb9
#
_entry.id   805f1e4eaabf2734a76f7ff926a86bb9
#
_cell.length_a   1.000
_cell.length_b   1.000
_cell.length_c   1.000
_cell.angle_alpha   90.00
_cell.angle_beta   90.00
_cell.angle_gamma   90.00
#
_symmetry.space_group_name_H-M   'P 1'
#
loop_
_entity.id
_entity.type
_entity.pdbx_description
1 polymer ?
#
loop_
_entity_poly.entity_id
_entity_poly.type
_entity_poly.pdbx_seq_one_letter_code
_entity_poly.pdbx_strand_id
1 'polypeptide(L)'
;MELSDELYDRVEELSETGNEAMENEDYAKAISCFQEALDILPEPKEDWEAYLWLAGSIGDAHFMMRDYGKSLEFFRKCYNLGETDNPFILLRLGENYLEMKDETNATEFLLRAYMLEGEKIFKEDWKYFQWLSKHVNLKRK
;
A
#
# COMPACT_ATOMS: atom_id res chain seq x y z
N MET A 1 25.06 -5.66 -1.65
CA MET A 1 24.50 -6.80 -2.37
C MET A 1 23.52 -6.28 -3.42
N GLU A 2 23.68 -6.73 -4.66
CA GLU A 2 22.89 -6.23 -5.77
C GLU A 2 22.23 -7.38 -6.52
N LEU A 3 21.10 -7.10 -7.17
CA LEU A 3 20.48 -8.05 -8.07
C LEU A 3 21.34 -8.18 -9.33
N SER A 4 21.40 -9.37 -9.91
CA SER A 4 22.05 -9.54 -11.22
C SER A 4 21.28 -8.68 -12.24
N ASP A 5 21.97 -8.30 -13.31
CA ASP A 5 21.33 -7.48 -14.35
C ASP A 5 20.12 -8.17 -14.95
N GLU A 6 20.20 -9.49 -15.15
CA GLU A 6 19.06 -10.27 -15.67
C GLU A 6 17.86 -10.23 -14.76
N LEU A 7 18.08 -10.41 -13.46
CA LEU A 7 16.99 -10.36 -12.47
C LEU A 7 16.41 -8.96 -12.37
N TYR A 8 17.27 -7.95 -12.31
CA TYR A 8 16.83 -6.57 -12.25
C TYR A 8 15.94 -6.23 -13.45
N ASP A 9 16.40 -6.58 -14.65
CA ASP A 9 15.65 -6.30 -15.88
C ASP A 9 14.30 -7.03 -15.88
N ARG A 10 14.26 -8.27 -15.40
CA ARG A 10 13.03 -9.04 -15.34
C ARG A 10 12.04 -8.45 -14.34
N VAL A 11 12.54 -8.06 -13.16
CA VAL A 11 11.69 -7.41 -12.15
C VAL A 11 11.13 -6.10 -12.71
N GLU A 12 11.96 -5.32 -13.37
CA GLU A 12 11.53 -4.05 -13.95
C GLU A 12 10.48 -4.26 -15.04
N GLU A 13 10.69 -5.22 -15.93
CA GLU A 13 9.75 -5.55 -17.00
C GLU A 13 8.39 -5.98 -16.44
N LEU A 14 8.40 -6.86 -15.44
CA LEU A 14 7.16 -7.31 -14.79
C LEU A 14 6.45 -6.16 -14.08
N SER A 15 7.22 -5.27 -13.46
CA SER A 15 6.66 -4.11 -12.76
C SER A 15 6.01 -3.13 -13.73
N GLU A 16 6.63 -2.90 -14.87
CA GLU A 16 6.05 -2.02 -15.90
C GLU A 16 4.76 -2.61 -16.46
N THR A 17 4.74 -3.92 -16.73
CA THR A 17 3.55 -4.60 -17.20
C THR A 17 2.45 -4.56 -16.14
N GLY A 18 2.81 -4.75 -14.88
CA GLY A 18 1.86 -4.66 -13.76
C GLY A 18 1.29 -3.25 -13.62
N ASN A 19 2.13 -2.22 -13.73
CA ASN A 19 1.69 -0.83 -13.63
C ASN A 19 0.73 -0.48 -14.78
N GLU A 20 1.02 -0.95 -15.98
CA GLU A 20 0.14 -0.75 -17.12
C GLU A 20 -1.21 -1.42 -16.89
N ALA A 21 -1.19 -2.64 -16.33
CA ALA A 21 -2.42 -3.34 -15.98
C ALA A 21 -3.23 -2.57 -14.92
N MET A 22 -2.56 -1.95 -13.95
CA MET A 22 -3.22 -1.08 -12.96
C MET A 22 -3.93 0.09 -13.63
N GLU A 23 -3.26 0.74 -14.57
CA GLU A 23 -3.84 1.86 -15.30
C GLU A 23 -5.07 1.45 -16.11
N ASN A 24 -5.07 0.23 -16.61
CA ASN A 24 -6.18 -0.32 -17.37
C ASN A 24 -7.24 -0.98 -16.47
N GLU A 25 -7.08 -0.86 -15.16
CA GLU A 25 -7.98 -1.45 -14.16
C GLU A 25 -8.07 -2.97 -14.26
N ASP A 26 -7.04 -3.59 -14.83
CA ASP A 26 -6.90 -5.05 -14.86
C ASP A 26 -6.08 -5.48 -13.64
N TYR A 27 -6.72 -5.42 -12.48
CA TYR A 27 -6.04 -5.62 -11.20
C TYR A 27 -5.56 -7.06 -11.02
N ALA A 28 -6.29 -8.03 -11.55
CA ALA A 28 -5.87 -9.44 -11.47
C ALA A 28 -4.57 -9.66 -12.23
N LYS A 29 -4.44 -9.07 -13.42
CA LYS A 29 -3.20 -9.14 -14.19
C LYS A 29 -2.06 -8.42 -13.48
N ALA A 30 -2.36 -7.25 -12.90
CA ALA A 30 -1.36 -6.49 -12.15
C ALA A 30 -0.81 -7.31 -10.99
N ILE A 31 -1.68 -7.92 -10.20
CA ILE A 31 -1.28 -8.77 -9.08
C ILE A 31 -0.39 -9.92 -9.56
N SER A 32 -0.78 -10.57 -10.65
CA SER A 32 -0.02 -11.68 -11.20
C SER A 32 1.40 -11.26 -11.59
N CYS A 33 1.53 -10.10 -12.24
CA CYS A 33 2.84 -9.58 -12.64
C CYS A 33 3.69 -9.21 -11.43
N PHE A 34 3.13 -8.49 -10.46
CA PHE A 34 3.87 -8.10 -9.26
C PHE A 34 4.24 -9.30 -8.42
N GLN A 35 3.37 -10.29 -8.32
CA GLN A 35 3.66 -11.52 -7.57
C GLN A 35 4.78 -12.31 -8.23
N GLU A 36 4.78 -12.42 -9.55
CA GLU A 36 5.86 -13.08 -10.27
C GLU A 36 7.19 -12.37 -10.01
N ALA A 37 7.19 -11.02 -10.02
CA ALA A 37 8.39 -10.24 -9.70
C ALA A 37 8.88 -10.51 -8.28
N LEU A 38 7.95 -10.59 -7.32
CA LEU A 38 8.30 -10.93 -5.94
C LEU A 38 8.92 -12.33 -5.85
N ASP A 39 8.33 -13.28 -6.56
CA ASP A 39 8.74 -14.69 -6.46
C ASP A 39 10.14 -14.93 -6.99
N ILE A 40 10.62 -14.11 -7.93
CA ILE A 40 11.97 -14.28 -8.48
C ILE A 40 13.06 -13.55 -7.69
N LEU A 41 12.69 -12.77 -6.67
CA LEU A 41 13.70 -12.14 -5.80
C LEU A 41 14.45 -13.22 -5.02
N PRO A 42 15.78 -13.09 -4.90
CA PRO A 42 16.56 -14.06 -4.12
C PRO A 42 16.22 -13.97 -2.62
N GLU A 43 16.33 -15.10 -1.94
CA GLU A 43 16.13 -15.15 -0.49
C GLU A 43 17.30 -14.47 0.24
N PRO A 44 17.09 -13.75 1.34
CA PRO A 44 15.77 -13.42 1.90
C PRO A 44 15.11 -12.29 1.10
N LYS A 45 13.91 -12.53 0.60
CA LYS A 45 13.21 -11.61 -0.30
C LYS A 45 12.99 -10.24 0.30
N GLU A 46 12.73 -10.20 1.61
CA GLU A 46 12.41 -8.98 2.35
C GLU A 46 13.58 -8.01 2.47
N ASP A 47 14.81 -8.48 2.19
CA ASP A 47 15.99 -7.63 2.25
C ASP A 47 16.14 -6.73 1.02
N TRP A 48 15.38 -7.00 -0.03
CA TRP A 48 15.47 -6.20 -1.26
C TRP A 48 14.53 -5.01 -1.21
N GLU A 49 15.03 -3.86 -1.64
CA GLU A 49 14.20 -2.66 -1.75
C GLU A 49 12.97 -2.90 -2.62
N ALA A 50 13.16 -3.69 -3.68
CA ALA A 50 12.07 -4.03 -4.60
C ALA A 50 10.91 -4.73 -3.88
N TYR A 51 11.18 -5.48 -2.80
CA TYR A 51 10.12 -6.16 -2.07
C TYR A 51 9.07 -5.17 -1.55
N LEU A 52 9.52 -4.05 -0.97
CA LEU A 52 8.61 -3.06 -0.40
C LEU A 52 7.65 -2.50 -1.43
N TRP A 53 8.17 -2.05 -2.57
CA TRP A 53 7.29 -1.44 -3.54
C TRP A 53 6.45 -2.45 -4.32
N LEU A 54 6.92 -3.68 -4.50
CA LEU A 54 6.12 -4.75 -5.08
C LEU A 54 4.98 -5.15 -4.14
N ALA A 55 5.29 -5.33 -2.85
CA ALA A 55 4.27 -5.67 -1.85
C ALA A 55 3.22 -4.55 -1.74
N GLY A 56 3.66 -3.29 -1.74
CA GLY A 56 2.76 -2.15 -1.72
C GLY A 56 1.88 -2.10 -2.96
N SER A 57 2.43 -2.41 -4.13
CA SER A 57 1.67 -2.43 -5.38
C SER A 57 0.62 -3.53 -5.37
N ILE A 58 0.95 -4.71 -4.85
CA ILE A 58 -0.03 -5.80 -4.70
C ILE A 58 -1.14 -5.38 -3.73
N GLY A 59 -0.74 -4.77 -2.61
CA GLY A 59 -1.71 -4.26 -1.64
C GLY A 59 -2.65 -3.25 -2.27
N ASP A 60 -2.13 -2.36 -3.11
CA ASP A 60 -2.93 -1.34 -3.78
C ASP A 60 -3.91 -1.96 -4.80
N ALA A 61 -3.46 -2.96 -5.54
CA ALA A 61 -4.34 -3.67 -6.47
C ALA A 61 -5.50 -4.36 -5.73
N HIS A 62 -5.21 -5.02 -4.61
CA HIS A 62 -6.26 -5.62 -3.78
C HIS A 62 -7.20 -4.56 -3.22
N PHE A 63 -6.66 -3.39 -2.82
CA PHE A 63 -7.49 -2.29 -2.34
C PHE A 63 -8.48 -1.85 -3.42
N MET A 64 -8.00 -1.70 -4.64
CA MET A 64 -8.85 -1.28 -5.76
C MET A 64 -9.92 -2.33 -6.08
N MET A 65 -9.65 -3.59 -5.82
CA MET A 65 -10.63 -4.68 -5.96
C MET A 65 -11.56 -4.80 -4.75
N ARG A 66 -11.39 -3.95 -3.76
CA ARG A 66 -12.14 -3.99 -2.51
C ARG A 66 -11.88 -5.27 -1.70
N ASP A 67 -10.74 -5.87 -1.89
CA ASP A 67 -10.27 -6.99 -1.08
C ASP A 67 -9.41 -6.41 0.05
N TYR A 68 -10.09 -5.82 1.01
CA TYR A 68 -9.44 -5.04 2.06
C TYR A 68 -8.61 -5.91 2.99
N GLY A 69 -9.02 -7.16 3.21
CA GLY A 69 -8.25 -8.08 4.05
C GLY A 69 -6.89 -8.39 3.47
N LYS A 70 -6.83 -8.71 2.18
CA LYS A 70 -5.56 -8.98 1.51
C LYS A 70 -4.73 -7.71 1.34
N SER A 71 -5.38 -6.59 1.03
CA SER A 71 -4.69 -5.31 0.96
C SER A 71 -4.02 -5.00 2.30
N LEU A 72 -4.74 -5.16 3.40
CA LEU A 72 -4.20 -4.95 4.74
C LEU A 72 -2.98 -5.82 5.00
N GLU A 73 -3.05 -7.09 4.62
CA GLU A 73 -1.96 -8.03 4.80
C GLU A 73 -0.66 -7.54 4.15
N PHE A 74 -0.73 -7.07 2.91
CA PHE A 74 0.45 -6.59 2.19
C PHE A 74 0.96 -5.26 2.74
N PHE A 75 0.08 -4.33 3.07
CA PHE A 75 0.53 -3.07 3.67
C PHE A 75 1.10 -3.26 5.08
N ARG A 76 0.58 -4.23 5.84
CA ARG A 76 1.18 -4.58 7.13
C ARG A 76 2.59 -5.12 6.97
N LYS A 77 2.86 -5.89 5.92
CA LYS A 77 4.22 -6.34 5.63
C LYS A 77 5.15 -5.15 5.42
N CYS A 78 4.72 -4.16 4.64
CA CYS A 78 5.52 -2.96 4.41
C CYS A 78 5.77 -2.22 5.72
N TYR A 79 4.74 -2.03 6.52
CA TYR A 79 4.82 -1.36 7.80
C TYR A 79 5.81 -2.06 8.73
N ASN A 80 5.71 -3.38 8.81
CA ASN A 80 6.55 -4.17 9.70
C ASN A 80 8.02 -4.22 9.26
N LEU A 81 8.29 -3.89 8.00
CA LEU A 81 9.67 -3.81 7.49
C LEU A 81 10.29 -2.43 7.67
N GLY A 82 9.60 -1.53 8.37
CA GLY A 82 10.15 -0.22 8.73
C GLY A 82 9.48 0.97 8.09
N GLU A 83 8.47 0.76 7.24
CA GLU A 83 7.75 1.87 6.59
C GLU A 83 6.69 2.47 7.52
N THR A 84 7.11 2.80 8.74
CA THR A 84 6.20 3.24 9.81
C THR A 84 5.81 4.72 9.70
N ASP A 85 6.57 5.51 8.93
CA ASP A 85 6.28 6.93 8.73
C ASP A 85 5.97 7.27 7.28
N ASN A 86 5.68 6.27 6.46
CA ASN A 86 5.28 6.48 5.07
C ASN A 86 3.80 6.85 5.04
N PRO A 87 3.44 8.10 4.69
CA PRO A 87 2.05 8.56 4.77
C PRO A 87 1.08 7.72 3.93
N PHE A 88 1.52 7.27 2.75
CA PHE A 88 0.67 6.45 1.89
C PHE A 88 0.37 5.09 2.51
N ILE A 89 1.38 4.46 3.11
CA ILE A 89 1.20 3.16 3.80
C ILE A 89 0.25 3.34 4.99
N LEU A 90 0.44 4.40 5.77
CA LEU A 90 -0.43 4.70 6.91
C LEU A 90 -1.87 4.93 6.45
N LEU A 91 -2.03 5.67 5.35
CA LEU A 91 -3.35 5.93 4.78
C LEU A 91 -4.06 4.63 4.39
N ARG A 92 -3.38 3.79 3.63
CA ARG A 92 -3.98 2.52 3.18
C ARG A 92 -4.29 1.59 4.35
N LEU A 93 -3.41 1.53 5.36
CA LEU A 93 -3.70 0.76 6.57
C LEU A 93 -4.99 1.26 7.23
N GLY A 94 -5.09 2.56 7.43
CA GLY A 94 -6.29 3.14 8.05
C GLY A 94 -7.55 2.90 7.24
N GLU A 95 -7.47 3.07 5.93
CA GLU A 95 -8.61 2.84 5.04
C GLU A 95 -9.06 1.38 5.09
N ASN A 96 -8.11 0.44 5.05
CA ASN A 96 -8.43 -0.98 5.13
C ASN A 96 -9.07 -1.34 6.46
N TYR A 97 -8.52 -0.82 7.56
CA TYR A 97 -9.10 -1.08 8.88
C TYR A 97 -10.53 -0.56 8.96
N LEU A 98 -10.78 0.64 8.41
CA LEU A 98 -12.13 1.20 8.44
C LEU A 98 -13.11 0.33 7.65
N GLU A 99 -12.72 -0.10 6.45
CA GLU A 99 -13.58 -0.96 5.62
C GLU A 99 -13.85 -2.30 6.31
N MET A 100 -12.92 -2.76 7.14
CA MET A 100 -13.07 -4.00 7.91
C MET A 100 -13.72 -3.77 9.28
N LYS A 101 -14.22 -2.56 9.54
CA LYS A 101 -14.96 -2.21 10.77
C LYS A 101 -14.08 -2.15 12.02
N ASP A 102 -12.78 -2.01 11.88
CA ASP A 102 -11.86 -1.82 13.00
C ASP A 102 -11.61 -0.32 13.17
N GLU A 103 -12.53 0.36 13.85
CA GLU A 103 -12.49 1.82 13.97
C GLU A 103 -11.33 2.32 14.83
N THR A 104 -10.89 1.55 15.80
CA THR A 104 -9.77 1.93 16.66
C THR A 104 -8.48 2.05 15.85
N ASN A 105 -8.15 1.02 15.10
CA ASN A 105 -6.96 1.05 14.25
C ASN A 105 -7.11 2.02 13.09
N ALA A 106 -8.32 2.11 12.53
CA ALA A 106 -8.58 3.08 11.46
C ALA A 106 -8.27 4.50 11.92
N THR A 107 -8.76 4.88 13.11
CA THR A 107 -8.51 6.21 13.68
C THR A 107 -7.01 6.45 13.84
N GLU A 108 -6.30 5.49 14.44
CA GLU A 108 -4.87 5.64 14.66
C GLU A 108 -4.11 5.92 13.37
N PHE A 109 -4.30 5.08 12.36
CA PHE A 109 -3.50 5.19 11.14
C PHE A 109 -3.92 6.35 10.26
N LEU A 110 -5.22 6.63 10.15
CA LEU A 110 -5.69 7.79 9.39
C LEU A 110 -5.22 9.09 10.03
N LEU A 111 -5.25 9.17 11.36
CA LEU A 111 -4.77 10.35 12.07
C LEU A 111 -3.28 10.55 11.87
N ARG A 112 -2.49 9.48 11.91
CA ARG A 112 -1.04 9.57 11.68
C ARG A 112 -0.74 10.06 10.26
N ALA A 113 -1.47 9.55 9.26
CA ALA A 113 -1.31 10.02 7.88
C ALA A 113 -1.65 11.51 7.77
N TYR A 114 -2.73 11.94 8.41
CA TYR A 114 -3.14 13.34 8.45
C TYR A 114 -2.07 14.22 9.10
N MET A 115 -1.49 13.78 10.19
CA MET A 115 -0.48 14.56 10.91
C MET A 115 0.79 14.76 10.10
N LEU A 116 1.12 13.82 9.22
CA LEU A 116 2.30 13.95 8.36
C LEU A 116 2.05 14.80 7.12
N GLU A 117 0.88 14.69 6.50
CA GLU A 117 0.64 15.31 5.19
C GLU A 117 -0.56 16.27 5.15
N GLY A 118 -1.36 16.32 6.18
CA GLY A 118 -2.57 17.12 6.19
C GLY A 118 -3.70 16.49 5.39
N GLU A 119 -4.75 17.26 5.13
CA GLU A 119 -5.94 16.74 4.47
C GLU A 119 -5.70 16.32 3.01
N LYS A 120 -4.70 16.86 2.37
CA LYS A 120 -4.42 16.58 0.95
C LYS A 120 -4.17 15.10 0.66
N ILE A 121 -3.73 14.32 1.67
CA ILE A 121 -3.46 12.91 1.44
C ILE A 121 -4.76 12.12 1.18
N PHE A 122 -5.91 12.69 1.57
CA PHE A 122 -7.22 12.04 1.39
C PHE A 122 -7.88 12.38 0.05
N LYS A 123 -7.20 13.12 -0.83
CA LYS A 123 -7.81 13.63 -2.06
C LYS A 123 -8.33 12.55 -3.01
N GLU A 124 -7.81 11.35 -2.93
CA GLU A 124 -8.27 10.24 -3.77
C GLU A 124 -9.70 9.84 -3.41
N ASP A 125 -10.03 9.84 -2.12
CA ASP A 125 -11.37 9.52 -1.64
C ASP A 125 -11.63 10.26 -0.32
N TRP A 126 -12.39 11.35 -0.41
CA TRP A 126 -12.66 12.20 0.74
C TRP A 126 -13.50 11.56 1.83
N LYS A 127 -14.16 10.44 1.57
CA LYS A 127 -14.99 9.79 2.59
C LYS A 127 -14.21 9.41 3.84
N TYR A 128 -12.94 9.05 3.67
CA TYR A 128 -12.08 8.67 4.81
C TYR A 128 -11.72 9.89 5.66
N PHE A 129 -11.46 11.02 5.02
CA PHE A 129 -11.24 12.27 5.75
C PHE A 129 -12.50 12.71 6.50
N GLN A 130 -13.65 12.62 5.84
CA GLN A 130 -14.93 12.97 6.45
C GLN A 130 -15.20 12.10 7.67
N TRP A 131 -14.93 10.81 7.56
CA TRP A 131 -15.09 9.90 8.69
C TRP A 131 -14.16 10.29 9.84
N LEU A 132 -12.88 10.52 9.53
CA LEU A 132 -11.88 10.88 10.55
C LEU A 132 -12.28 12.17 11.27
N SER A 133 -12.72 13.19 10.53
CA SER A 133 -13.10 14.47 11.12
C SER A 133 -14.30 14.39 12.06
N LYS A 134 -15.15 13.40 11.87
CA LYS A 134 -16.29 13.17 12.77
C LYS A 134 -15.89 12.47 14.07
N HIS A 135 -14.75 11.77 14.05
CA HIS A 135 -14.29 10.97 15.18
C HIS A 135 -13.17 11.61 15.96
N VAL A 136 -12.45 12.56 15.35
CA VAL A 136 -11.32 13.25 15.98
C VAL A 136 -11.42 14.73 15.68
N ASN A 137 -11.16 15.55 16.70
CA ASN A 137 -11.10 16.99 16.52
C ASN A 137 -9.75 17.35 15.88
N LEU A 138 -9.78 17.66 14.60
CA LEU A 138 -8.58 18.00 13.83
C LEU A 138 -8.24 19.49 13.86
N LYS A 139 -9.09 20.31 14.48
CA LYS A 139 -8.86 21.76 14.55
C LYS A 139 -7.88 22.11 15.65
N ARG A 140 -6.96 23.00 15.35
CA ARG A 140 -6.09 23.58 16.38
C ARG A 140 -6.89 24.57 17.21
N LYS A 141 -6.56 24.58 18.48
CA LYS A 141 -7.10 25.60 19.37
C LYS A 141 -6.37 26.93 19.15
#